data_f3b8ac7e9abed9e6a644f0d3b46398ca
#
_entry.id   f3b8ac7e9abed9e6a644f0d3b46398ca
#
_cell.length_a   1.000
_cell.length_b   1.000
_cell.length_c   1.000
_cell.angle_alpha   90.00
_cell.angle_beta   90.00
_cell.angle_gamma   90.00
#
_symmetry.space_group_name_H-M   'P 1'
#
loop_
_entity.id
_entity.type
_entity.pdbx_description
1 polymer ?
#
loop_
_entity_poly.entity_id
_entity_poly.type
_entity_poly.pdbx_seq_one_letter_code
_entity_poly.pdbx_strand_id
1 'polypeptide(L)'
;MQQNAPPPPPFEDGLPQECWFSVDVECSGQTPLEGSLISIGACLVDDPSRTFYIELRPDPSKAWGPKEERVHRLTRSHLESHGVDRIEGVRKFADWVRATGEAVAPESSPLFVGFNTPFDWMWLTMAFTEAGVRNPFGMSAVDLKSIYYTLHGGDNLTWKKTVKRFVLQVYPTDLVADHNALADAVEQAELARTLREVARKNRIPPTMPRGR
;
A
#
# COMPACT_ATOMS: atom_id res chain seq x y z
N MET A 1 12.26 10.97 -44.50
CA MET A 1 13.04 10.88 -43.26
C MET A 1 12.21 10.01 -42.31
N GLN A 2 12.58 8.74 -42.16
CA GLN A 2 11.97 7.87 -41.17
C GLN A 2 12.51 8.29 -39.80
N GLN A 3 11.67 8.85 -38.96
CA GLN A 3 11.97 9.00 -37.56
C GLN A 3 11.99 7.61 -36.94
N ASN A 4 13.18 7.12 -36.58
CA ASN A 4 13.31 5.90 -35.80
C ASN A 4 12.56 6.12 -34.49
N ALA A 5 11.51 5.31 -34.23
CA ALA A 5 10.87 5.26 -32.94
C ALA A 5 11.97 4.91 -31.88
N PRO A 6 11.92 5.51 -30.70
CA PRO A 6 12.87 5.15 -29.66
C PRO A 6 12.80 3.64 -29.39
N PRO A 7 13.92 2.99 -29.10
CA PRO A 7 13.90 1.59 -28.72
C PRO A 7 12.98 1.37 -27.52
N PRO A 8 12.31 0.23 -27.41
CA PRO A 8 11.53 -0.10 -26.24
C PRO A 8 12.44 -0.06 -24.99
N PRO A 9 11.93 0.31 -23.82
CA PRO A 9 12.72 0.33 -22.61
C PRO A 9 13.34 -1.06 -22.40
N PRO A 10 14.62 -1.12 -22.03
CA PRO A 10 15.27 -2.39 -21.81
C PRO A 10 14.60 -3.12 -20.65
N PHE A 11 14.04 -4.29 -20.92
CA PHE A 11 13.69 -5.26 -19.88
C PHE A 11 14.97 -6.04 -19.60
N GLU A 12 15.86 -5.44 -18.84
CA GLU A 12 17.16 -6.04 -18.53
C GLU A 12 17.01 -7.07 -17.42
N ASP A 13 17.63 -8.22 -17.60
CA ASP A 13 18.02 -9.09 -16.50
C ASP A 13 19.09 -8.32 -15.70
N GLY A 14 18.81 -7.98 -14.44
CA GLY A 14 19.72 -7.21 -13.59
C GLY A 14 19.24 -5.83 -13.18
N LEU A 15 17.93 -5.53 -13.30
CA LEU A 15 17.37 -4.34 -12.69
C LEU A 15 17.66 -4.31 -11.18
N PRO A 16 17.90 -3.11 -10.61
CA PRO A 16 18.10 -2.99 -9.17
C PRO A 16 16.87 -3.53 -8.43
N GLN A 17 17.14 -4.16 -7.29
CA GLN A 17 16.08 -4.71 -6.45
C GLN A 17 15.15 -3.59 -6.00
N GLU A 18 13.86 -3.70 -6.30
CA GLU A 18 12.85 -2.78 -5.79
C GLU A 18 12.51 -3.10 -4.33
N CYS A 19 12.32 -2.07 -3.53
CA CYS A 19 11.93 -2.19 -2.13
C CYS A 19 10.43 -1.91 -1.99
N TRP A 20 9.63 -2.96 -1.88
CA TRP A 20 8.16 -2.88 -1.81
C TRP A 20 7.70 -2.91 -0.34
N PHE A 21 6.98 -1.89 0.07
CA PHE A 21 6.35 -1.78 1.38
C PHE A 21 4.84 -2.01 1.26
N SER A 22 4.35 -3.06 1.87
CA SER A 22 2.91 -3.24 2.06
C SER A 22 2.46 -2.37 3.22
N VAL A 23 1.48 -1.51 2.98
CA VAL A 23 1.01 -0.51 3.95
C VAL A 23 -0.51 -0.53 3.99
N ASP A 24 -1.05 -0.52 5.20
CA ASP A 24 -2.47 -0.41 5.49
C ASP A 24 -2.70 0.60 6.61
N VAL A 25 -3.85 1.27 6.60
CA VAL A 25 -4.19 2.26 7.61
C VAL A 25 -5.61 2.08 8.15
N GLU A 26 -5.79 2.39 9.44
CA GLU A 26 -7.13 2.54 10.00
C GLU A 26 -7.47 4.01 10.22
N CYS A 27 -8.74 4.33 10.03
CA CYS A 27 -9.22 5.71 10.02
C CYS A 27 -10.58 5.83 10.68
N SER A 28 -10.85 6.95 11.34
CA SER A 28 -12.13 7.19 12.00
C SER A 28 -13.24 7.76 11.10
N GLY A 29 -12.98 7.89 9.79
CA GLY A 29 -13.91 8.42 8.81
C GLY A 29 -13.56 8.02 7.38
N GLN A 30 -14.31 8.51 6.40
CA GLN A 30 -14.13 8.16 4.99
C GLN A 30 -13.03 8.98 4.31
N THR A 31 -12.75 10.16 4.80
CA THR A 31 -11.76 11.08 4.23
C THR A 31 -10.95 11.78 5.33
N PRO A 32 -9.73 12.25 5.04
CA PRO A 32 -8.92 13.02 5.99
C PRO A 32 -9.55 14.36 6.41
N LEU A 33 -10.53 14.87 5.66
CA LEU A 33 -11.27 16.06 6.03
C LEU A 33 -12.26 15.79 7.16
N GLU A 34 -12.86 14.62 7.18
CA GLU A 34 -13.92 14.23 8.10
C GLU A 34 -13.40 13.50 9.34
N GLY A 35 -12.45 12.58 9.15
CA GLY A 35 -11.92 11.71 10.19
C GLY A 35 -10.45 11.92 10.49
N SER A 36 -9.91 11.05 11.35
CA SER A 36 -8.52 10.98 11.74
C SER A 36 -7.88 9.70 11.23
N LEU A 37 -6.62 9.78 10.81
CA LEU A 37 -5.73 8.63 10.70
C LEU A 37 -5.43 8.15 12.13
N ILE A 38 -5.69 6.87 12.43
CA ILE A 38 -5.63 6.33 13.80
C ILE A 38 -4.64 5.20 13.98
N SER A 39 -4.29 4.48 12.93
CA SER A 39 -3.15 3.58 12.97
C SER A 39 -2.50 3.42 11.60
N ILE A 40 -1.23 3.05 11.61
CA ILE A 40 -0.44 2.72 10.43
C ILE A 40 0.22 1.37 10.68
N GLY A 41 -0.02 0.43 9.78
CA GLY A 41 0.65 -0.86 9.73
C GLY A 41 1.43 -1.01 8.44
N ALA A 42 2.64 -1.53 8.50
CA ALA A 42 3.44 -1.76 7.31
C ALA A 42 4.42 -2.92 7.50
N CYS A 43 4.78 -3.56 6.41
CA CYS A 43 5.89 -4.51 6.36
C CYS A 43 6.57 -4.48 4.98
N LEU A 44 7.78 -5.04 4.90
CA LEU A 44 8.37 -5.32 3.60
C LEU A 44 7.67 -6.49 2.92
N VAL A 45 7.37 -6.35 1.64
CA VAL A 45 6.72 -7.42 0.85
C VAL A 45 7.61 -8.67 0.79
N ASP A 46 8.92 -8.50 0.60
CA ASP A 46 9.87 -9.62 0.45
C ASP A 46 10.44 -10.13 1.79
N ASP A 47 10.25 -9.39 2.88
CA ASP A 47 10.61 -9.80 4.25
C ASP A 47 9.54 -9.31 5.24
N PRO A 48 8.38 -9.99 5.36
CA PRO A 48 7.28 -9.55 6.22
C PRO A 48 7.59 -9.55 7.73
N SER A 49 8.76 -10.02 8.14
CA SER A 49 9.22 -9.90 9.53
C SER A 49 9.68 -8.49 9.88
N ARG A 50 10.05 -7.69 8.87
CA ARG A 50 10.38 -6.27 9.03
C ARG A 50 9.10 -5.45 9.03
N THR A 51 8.60 -5.17 10.20
CA THR A 51 7.30 -4.53 10.42
C THR A 51 7.41 -3.16 11.05
N PHE A 52 6.37 -2.36 10.83
CA PHE A 52 6.09 -1.13 11.56
C PHE A 52 4.62 -1.13 11.96
N TYR A 53 4.34 -0.74 13.20
CA TYR A 53 2.98 -0.50 13.68
C TYR A 53 2.97 0.68 14.64
N ILE A 54 1.98 1.55 14.50
CA ILE A 54 1.78 2.66 15.41
C ILE A 54 0.29 3.02 15.50
N GLU A 55 -0.16 3.30 16.72
CA GLU A 55 -1.46 3.89 16.99
C GLU A 55 -1.30 5.39 17.24
N LEU A 56 -2.18 6.17 16.65
CA LEU A 56 -2.13 7.62 16.64
C LEU A 56 -3.27 8.21 17.44
N ARG A 57 -3.00 9.28 18.16
CA ARG A 57 -4.04 10.04 18.85
C ARG A 57 -4.93 10.72 17.83
N PRO A 58 -6.26 10.50 17.90
CA PRO A 58 -7.18 11.14 16.97
C PRO A 58 -7.22 12.66 17.17
N ASP A 59 -7.47 13.39 16.09
CA ASP A 59 -7.73 14.81 16.14
C ASP A 59 -9.08 15.06 16.85
N PRO A 60 -9.12 15.84 17.94
CA PRO A 60 -10.35 16.06 18.69
C PRO A 60 -11.41 16.83 17.89
N SER A 61 -11.01 17.57 16.84
CA SER A 61 -11.92 18.33 15.98
C SER A 61 -12.59 17.46 14.91
N LYS A 62 -12.11 16.22 14.70
CA LYS A 62 -12.61 15.33 13.67
C LYS A 62 -13.71 14.40 14.15
N ALA A 63 -14.56 14.00 13.22
CA ALA A 63 -15.62 13.05 13.50
C ALA A 63 -15.04 11.67 13.91
N TRP A 64 -15.82 10.98 14.72
CA TRP A 64 -15.56 9.60 15.13
C TRP A 64 -16.74 8.73 14.75
N GLY A 65 -16.56 7.88 13.74
CA GLY A 65 -17.62 7.05 13.20
C GLY A 65 -17.80 5.76 14.02
N PRO A 66 -18.99 5.48 14.59
CA PRO A 66 -19.24 4.23 15.30
C PRO A 66 -19.23 3.01 14.36
N LYS A 67 -19.36 3.23 13.07
CA LYS A 67 -19.27 2.19 12.06
C LYS A 67 -17.81 1.80 11.84
N GLU A 68 -16.94 2.76 11.69
CA GLU A 68 -15.51 2.59 11.52
C GLU A 68 -14.90 1.93 12.78
N GLU A 69 -15.29 2.39 13.98
CA GLU A 69 -14.86 1.79 15.25
C GLU A 69 -15.21 0.30 15.36
N ARG A 70 -16.38 -0.12 14.86
CA ARG A 70 -16.74 -1.54 14.83
C ARG A 70 -15.87 -2.37 13.89
N VAL A 71 -15.29 -1.73 12.87
CA VAL A 71 -14.42 -2.40 11.90
C VAL A 71 -13.04 -2.57 12.50
N HIS A 72 -12.33 -1.48 12.84
CA HIS A 72 -10.96 -1.52 13.33
C HIS A 72 -10.82 -1.84 14.83
N ARG A 73 -11.91 -1.81 15.62
CA ARG A 73 -11.98 -2.14 17.06
C ARG A 73 -11.11 -1.28 17.98
N LEU A 74 -10.49 -0.24 17.48
CA LEU A 74 -9.77 0.73 18.30
C LEU A 74 -10.77 1.76 18.84
N THR A 75 -10.90 1.84 20.17
CA THR A 75 -11.81 2.83 20.77
C THR A 75 -11.14 4.20 20.83
N ARG A 76 -11.94 5.25 20.71
CA ARG A 76 -11.45 6.62 20.83
C ARG A 76 -10.72 6.86 22.16
N SER A 77 -11.28 6.38 23.28
CA SER A 77 -10.69 6.53 24.60
C SER A 77 -9.33 5.82 24.73
N HIS A 78 -9.16 4.65 24.11
CA HIS A 78 -7.88 3.96 24.05
C HIS A 78 -6.84 4.82 23.35
N LEU A 79 -7.15 5.31 22.16
CA LEU A 79 -6.22 6.10 21.35
C LEU A 79 -5.93 7.49 21.96
N GLU A 80 -6.88 8.11 22.66
CA GLU A 80 -6.65 9.35 23.40
C GLU A 80 -5.65 9.15 24.55
N SER A 81 -5.67 7.97 25.18
CA SER A 81 -4.80 7.64 26.32
C SER A 81 -3.44 7.06 25.92
N HIS A 82 -3.36 6.27 24.86
CA HIS A 82 -2.18 5.48 24.48
C HIS A 82 -1.60 5.85 23.11
N GLY A 83 -2.40 6.49 22.24
CA GLY A 83 -1.96 6.88 20.91
C GLY A 83 -0.84 7.92 20.95
N VAL A 84 0.14 7.73 20.09
CA VAL A 84 1.23 8.67 19.88
C VAL A 84 0.69 9.95 19.21
N ASP A 85 1.33 11.09 19.45
CA ASP A 85 1.03 12.30 18.71
C ASP A 85 1.09 12.02 17.20
N ARG A 86 0.08 12.49 16.46
CA ARG A 86 -0.08 12.17 15.05
C ARG A 86 1.11 12.61 14.20
N ILE A 87 1.61 13.82 14.43
CA ILE A 87 2.75 14.36 13.69
C ILE A 87 4.02 13.57 13.97
N GLU A 88 4.26 13.25 15.25
CA GLU A 88 5.38 12.42 15.68
C GLU A 88 5.31 11.01 15.08
N GLY A 89 4.13 10.37 15.14
CA GLY A 89 3.93 9.02 14.61
C GLY A 89 4.16 8.93 13.10
N VAL A 90 3.66 9.90 12.35
CA VAL A 90 3.88 9.98 10.89
C VAL A 90 5.36 10.20 10.55
N ARG A 91 6.08 11.02 11.33
CA ARG A 91 7.53 11.19 11.16
C ARG A 91 8.28 9.90 11.42
N LYS A 92 7.96 9.19 12.52
CA LYS A 92 8.54 7.88 12.82
C LYS A 92 8.30 6.87 11.68
N PHE A 93 7.10 6.86 11.11
CA PHE A 93 6.80 6.01 9.96
C PHE A 93 7.67 6.36 8.74
N ALA A 94 7.74 7.65 8.39
CA ALA A 94 8.56 8.09 7.26
C ALA A 94 10.05 7.75 7.45
N ASP A 95 10.57 7.90 8.65
CA ASP A 95 11.96 7.59 8.98
C ASP A 95 12.23 6.08 8.93
N TRP A 96 11.28 5.26 9.42
CA TRP A 96 11.37 3.80 9.31
C TRP A 96 11.39 3.35 7.84
N VAL A 97 10.53 3.90 6.98
CA VAL A 97 10.51 3.58 5.54
C VAL A 97 11.85 3.92 4.89
N ARG A 98 12.41 5.13 5.16
CA ARG A 98 13.69 5.55 4.60
C ARG A 98 14.84 4.65 5.07
N ALA A 99 14.94 4.42 6.38
CA ALA A 99 16.00 3.60 6.95
C ALA A 99 15.94 2.16 6.45
N THR A 100 14.74 1.59 6.36
CA THR A 100 14.54 0.23 5.87
C THR A 100 14.82 0.13 4.36
N GLY A 101 14.36 1.11 3.57
CA GLY A 101 14.62 1.16 2.13
C GLY A 101 16.11 1.28 1.83
N GLU A 102 16.83 2.17 2.51
CA GLU A 102 18.28 2.33 2.39
C GLU A 102 19.04 1.05 2.74
N ALA A 103 18.60 0.33 3.77
CA ALA A 103 19.25 -0.91 4.20
C ALA A 103 19.03 -2.08 3.22
N VAL A 104 17.92 -2.11 2.47
CA VAL A 104 17.52 -3.24 1.60
C VAL A 104 17.89 -2.96 0.14
N ALA A 105 17.61 -1.76 -0.33
CA ALA A 105 17.79 -1.37 -1.73
C ALA A 105 18.22 0.11 -1.82
N PRO A 106 19.49 0.45 -1.49
CA PRO A 106 19.97 1.83 -1.36
C PRO A 106 19.85 2.65 -2.65
N GLU A 107 19.85 1.99 -3.80
CA GLU A 107 19.73 2.64 -5.11
C GLU A 107 18.30 2.75 -5.62
N SER A 108 17.31 2.25 -4.85
CA SER A 108 15.91 2.24 -5.23
C SER A 108 15.05 3.07 -4.30
N SER A 109 14.09 3.78 -4.88
CA SER A 109 13.06 4.44 -4.07
C SER A 109 12.08 3.41 -3.49
N PRO A 110 11.65 3.57 -2.22
CA PRO A 110 10.59 2.75 -1.65
C PRO A 110 9.32 2.81 -2.49
N LEU A 111 8.69 1.67 -2.72
CA LEU A 111 7.41 1.56 -3.40
C LEU A 111 6.30 1.25 -2.42
N PHE A 112 5.25 2.07 -2.45
CA PHE A 112 4.04 1.83 -1.69
C PHE A 112 3.19 0.76 -2.37
N VAL A 113 2.73 -0.22 -1.60
CA VAL A 113 1.83 -1.27 -2.07
C VAL A 113 0.63 -1.35 -1.14
N GLY A 114 -0.58 -1.38 -1.69
CA GLY A 114 -1.80 -1.53 -0.92
C GLY A 114 -2.88 -2.28 -1.70
N PHE A 115 -3.97 -2.64 -1.03
CA PHE A 115 -5.16 -3.19 -1.65
C PHE A 115 -6.27 -2.15 -1.65
N ASN A 116 -6.71 -1.70 -2.83
CA ASN A 116 -7.53 -0.50 -3.01
C ASN A 116 -6.78 0.75 -2.53
N THR A 117 -5.53 0.80 -2.87
CA THR A 117 -4.49 1.77 -2.51
C THR A 117 -4.93 3.24 -2.51
N PRO A 118 -5.85 3.73 -3.39
CA PRO A 118 -6.30 5.13 -3.33
C PRO A 118 -6.79 5.58 -1.96
N PHE A 119 -7.34 4.67 -1.15
CA PHE A 119 -7.79 4.99 0.21
C PHE A 119 -6.60 5.29 1.13
N ASP A 120 -5.71 4.34 1.30
CA ASP A 120 -4.53 4.46 2.20
C ASP A 120 -3.60 5.59 1.75
N TRP A 121 -3.42 5.70 0.44
CA TRP A 121 -2.61 6.74 -0.18
C TRP A 121 -3.11 8.15 0.11
N MET A 122 -4.43 8.36 0.05
CA MET A 122 -5.05 9.64 0.37
C MET A 122 -4.75 10.05 1.82
N TRP A 123 -4.94 9.12 2.76
CA TRP A 123 -4.71 9.35 4.18
C TRP A 123 -3.25 9.68 4.49
N LEU A 124 -2.34 8.87 3.98
CA LEU A 124 -0.90 9.05 4.24
C LEU A 124 -0.32 10.27 3.54
N THR A 125 -0.75 10.59 2.33
CA THR A 125 -0.30 11.80 1.63
C THR A 125 -0.67 13.06 2.41
N MET A 126 -1.90 13.13 2.93
CA MET A 126 -2.32 14.24 3.80
C MET A 126 -1.51 14.26 5.10
N ALA A 127 -1.34 13.11 5.75
CA ALA A 127 -0.60 13.00 7.00
C ALA A 127 0.87 13.43 6.85
N PHE A 128 1.56 13.04 5.78
CA PHE A 128 2.92 13.51 5.49
C PHE A 128 2.97 15.02 5.27
N THR A 129 1.98 15.57 4.55
CA THR A 129 1.88 17.02 4.31
C THR A 129 1.70 17.78 5.62
N GLU A 130 0.79 17.34 6.49
CA GLU A 130 0.54 17.95 7.80
C GLU A 130 1.75 17.84 8.73
N ALA A 131 2.48 16.72 8.67
CA ALA A 131 3.70 16.50 9.45
C ALA A 131 4.90 17.31 8.93
N GLY A 132 4.78 17.98 7.78
CA GLY A 132 5.89 18.68 7.12
C GLY A 132 7.00 17.72 6.67
N VAL A 133 6.64 16.50 6.28
CA VAL A 133 7.58 15.44 5.87
C VAL A 133 7.39 15.14 4.40
N ARG A 134 8.50 15.05 3.66
CA ARG A 134 8.45 14.56 2.28
C ARG A 134 7.97 13.09 2.27
N ASN A 135 6.96 12.78 1.45
CA ASN A 135 6.49 11.42 1.27
C ASN A 135 7.64 10.49 0.81
N PRO A 136 8.01 9.46 1.61
CA PRO A 136 9.14 8.59 1.27
C PRO A 136 8.89 7.74 0.03
N PHE A 137 7.63 7.54 -0.37
CA PHE A 137 7.23 6.76 -1.54
C PHE A 137 7.11 7.61 -2.82
N GLY A 138 7.37 8.91 -2.74
CA GLY A 138 7.22 9.81 -3.90
C GLY A 138 5.77 10.09 -4.26
N MET A 139 5.40 9.88 -5.53
CA MET A 139 4.12 10.31 -6.11
C MET A 139 3.27 9.16 -6.66
N SER A 140 3.68 7.92 -6.48
CA SER A 140 3.00 6.75 -7.06
C SER A 140 2.93 5.59 -6.07
N ALA A 141 1.94 4.73 -6.30
CA ALA A 141 1.70 3.54 -5.49
C ALA A 141 1.25 2.38 -6.38
N VAL A 142 1.50 1.16 -5.92
CA VAL A 142 1.03 -0.07 -6.56
C VAL A 142 -0.29 -0.49 -5.92
N ASP A 143 -1.32 -0.69 -6.73
CA ASP A 143 -2.62 -1.17 -6.26
C ASP A 143 -2.85 -2.63 -6.66
N LEU A 144 -2.88 -3.51 -5.66
CA LEU A 144 -3.06 -4.96 -5.87
C LEU A 144 -4.41 -5.31 -6.48
N LYS A 145 -5.44 -4.53 -6.19
CA LYS A 145 -6.77 -4.69 -6.76
C LYS A 145 -6.77 -4.45 -8.27
N SER A 146 -6.04 -3.43 -8.73
CA SER A 146 -5.85 -3.11 -10.15
C SER A 146 -5.00 -4.17 -10.85
N ILE A 147 -3.95 -4.70 -10.20
CA ILE A 147 -3.17 -5.82 -10.74
C ILE A 147 -4.06 -7.04 -10.93
N TYR A 148 -4.83 -7.43 -9.90
CA TYR A 148 -5.75 -8.56 -9.99
C TYR A 148 -6.77 -8.37 -11.14
N TYR A 149 -7.37 -7.18 -11.24
CA TYR A 149 -8.31 -6.87 -12.32
C TYR A 149 -7.66 -7.03 -13.69
N THR A 150 -6.43 -6.55 -13.87
CA THR A 150 -5.70 -6.65 -15.14
C THR A 150 -5.34 -8.10 -15.49
N LEU A 151 -4.91 -8.89 -14.50
CA LEU A 151 -4.57 -10.30 -14.72
C LEU A 151 -5.75 -11.18 -15.06
N HIS A 152 -6.94 -10.86 -14.54
CA HIS A 152 -8.16 -11.66 -14.69
C HIS A 152 -9.27 -10.92 -15.43
N GLY A 153 -8.99 -9.72 -15.91
CA GLY A 153 -9.93 -8.90 -16.66
C GLY A 153 -10.34 -9.57 -17.96
N GLY A 154 -11.40 -9.09 -18.54
CA GLY A 154 -12.05 -9.62 -19.71
C GLY A 154 -13.54 -9.74 -19.46
N ASP A 155 -14.24 -10.50 -20.29
CA ASP A 155 -15.70 -10.54 -20.31
C ASP A 155 -16.36 -11.07 -19.02
N ASN A 156 -15.58 -11.72 -18.13
CA ASN A 156 -16.10 -12.41 -16.96
C ASN A 156 -15.79 -11.75 -15.60
N LEU A 157 -14.97 -10.70 -15.57
CA LEU A 157 -14.60 -10.00 -14.34
C LEU A 157 -15.08 -8.55 -14.37
N THR A 158 -15.94 -8.18 -13.43
CA THR A 158 -16.32 -6.79 -13.20
C THR A 158 -15.53 -6.19 -12.04
N TRP A 159 -15.33 -4.85 -12.01
CA TRP A 159 -14.68 -4.15 -10.91
C TRP A 159 -15.29 -4.48 -9.53
N LYS A 160 -16.61 -4.71 -9.46
CA LYS A 160 -17.30 -5.14 -8.23
C LYS A 160 -16.82 -6.49 -7.69
N LYS A 161 -16.28 -7.35 -8.55
CA LYS A 161 -15.74 -8.66 -8.16
C LYS A 161 -14.25 -8.63 -7.78
N THR A 162 -13.65 -7.46 -7.70
CA THR A 162 -12.25 -7.30 -7.26
C THR A 162 -12.11 -6.95 -5.78
N VAL A 163 -13.19 -7.05 -4.99
CA VAL A 163 -13.09 -6.86 -3.53
C VAL A 163 -12.30 -8.01 -2.89
N LYS A 164 -11.57 -7.72 -1.83
CA LYS A 164 -10.59 -8.60 -1.18
C LYS A 164 -11.12 -10.02 -0.98
N ARG A 165 -12.35 -10.19 -0.47
CA ARG A 165 -12.99 -11.50 -0.26
C ARG A 165 -13.08 -12.40 -1.52
N PHE A 166 -13.20 -11.82 -2.72
CA PHE A 166 -13.21 -12.61 -3.96
C PHE A 166 -11.80 -12.88 -4.46
N VAL A 167 -10.89 -11.94 -4.28
CA VAL A 167 -9.48 -12.13 -4.61
C VAL A 167 -8.87 -13.26 -3.81
N LEU A 168 -9.16 -13.32 -2.51
CA LEU A 168 -8.69 -14.38 -1.61
C LEU A 168 -9.32 -15.77 -1.88
N GLN A 169 -10.43 -15.84 -2.61
CA GLN A 169 -10.94 -17.14 -3.11
C GLN A 169 -10.06 -17.70 -4.23
N VAL A 170 -9.38 -16.84 -4.99
CA VAL A 170 -8.50 -17.24 -6.09
C VAL A 170 -7.05 -17.36 -5.61
N TYR A 171 -6.64 -16.46 -4.74
CA TYR A 171 -5.30 -16.38 -4.14
C TYR A 171 -5.44 -16.36 -2.61
N PRO A 172 -5.67 -17.51 -1.97
CA PRO A 172 -5.77 -17.58 -0.53
C PRO A 172 -4.45 -17.19 0.14
N THR A 173 -4.55 -16.56 1.29
CA THR A 173 -3.44 -16.25 2.19
C THR A 173 -3.57 -17.10 3.46
N ASP A 174 -2.46 -17.41 4.11
CA ASP A 174 -2.47 -18.15 5.37
C ASP A 174 -2.91 -17.27 6.55
N LEU A 175 -2.87 -15.96 6.36
CA LEU A 175 -3.22 -14.96 7.36
C LEU A 175 -4.66 -14.49 7.17
N VAL A 176 -5.33 -14.27 8.28
CA VAL A 176 -6.69 -13.70 8.29
C VAL A 176 -6.60 -12.24 8.70
N ALA A 177 -6.95 -11.35 7.79
CA ALA A 177 -7.16 -9.93 8.10
C ALA A 177 -8.24 -9.79 9.19
N ASP A 178 -7.93 -9.04 10.23
CA ASP A 178 -8.84 -8.79 11.35
C ASP A 178 -9.11 -7.30 11.60
N HIS A 179 -8.85 -6.47 10.59
CA HIS A 179 -8.92 -5.01 10.67
C HIS A 179 -7.95 -4.42 11.69
N ASN A 180 -6.77 -5.01 11.79
CA ASN A 180 -5.59 -4.43 12.39
C ASN A 180 -4.64 -4.04 11.27
N ALA A 181 -4.26 -2.79 11.19
CA ALA A 181 -3.46 -2.27 10.08
C ALA A 181 -2.17 -3.08 9.82
N LEU A 182 -1.49 -3.61 10.86
CA LEU A 182 -0.31 -4.44 10.66
C LEU A 182 -0.67 -5.83 10.13
N ALA A 183 -1.67 -6.49 10.68
CA ALA A 183 -2.12 -7.80 10.21
C ALA A 183 -2.59 -7.71 8.75
N ASP A 184 -3.34 -6.66 8.42
CA ASP A 184 -3.81 -6.40 7.05
C ASP A 184 -2.64 -6.11 6.10
N ALA A 185 -1.62 -5.35 6.52
CA ALA A 185 -0.42 -5.11 5.73
C ALA A 185 0.38 -6.39 5.47
N VAL A 186 0.49 -7.30 6.45
CA VAL A 186 1.21 -8.58 6.30
C VAL A 186 0.45 -9.53 5.36
N GLU A 187 -0.88 -9.64 5.51
CA GLU A 187 -1.71 -10.42 4.58
C GLU A 187 -1.59 -9.89 3.14
N GLN A 188 -1.65 -8.58 2.96
CA GLN A 188 -1.53 -7.97 1.64
C GLN A 188 -0.10 -8.11 1.04
N ALA A 189 0.95 -8.20 1.86
CA ALA A 189 2.29 -8.51 1.40
C ALA A 189 2.40 -9.92 0.81
N GLU A 190 1.70 -10.91 1.40
CA GLU A 190 1.61 -12.26 0.85
C GLU A 190 0.89 -12.26 -0.50
N LEU A 191 -0.26 -11.59 -0.58
CA LEU A 191 -0.99 -11.42 -1.84
C LEU A 191 -0.14 -10.71 -2.90
N ALA A 192 0.64 -9.67 -2.52
CA ALA A 192 1.51 -8.95 -3.42
C ALA A 192 2.59 -9.86 -4.03
N ARG A 193 3.22 -10.72 -3.23
CA ARG A 193 4.19 -11.71 -3.72
C ARG A 193 3.55 -12.66 -4.72
N THR A 194 2.37 -13.18 -4.39
CA THR A 194 1.63 -14.10 -5.26
C THR A 194 1.25 -13.46 -6.59
N LEU A 195 0.67 -12.26 -6.58
CA LEU A 195 0.29 -11.56 -7.82
C LEU A 195 1.50 -11.16 -8.65
N ARG A 196 2.62 -10.77 -8.02
CA ARG A 196 3.87 -10.47 -8.71
C ARG A 196 4.44 -11.71 -9.40
N GLU A 197 4.36 -12.87 -8.76
CA GLU A 197 4.79 -14.14 -9.37
C GLU A 197 3.90 -14.54 -10.57
N VAL A 198 2.57 -14.40 -10.42
CA VAL A 198 1.61 -14.64 -11.52
C VAL A 198 1.90 -13.70 -12.70
N ALA A 199 2.15 -12.42 -12.44
CA ALA A 199 2.50 -11.45 -13.48
C ALA A 199 3.81 -11.82 -14.19
N ARG A 200 4.83 -12.29 -13.45
CA ARG A 200 6.09 -12.76 -14.06
C ARG A 200 5.89 -13.97 -14.97
N LYS A 201 5.06 -14.92 -14.56
CA LYS A 201 4.74 -16.11 -15.37
C LYS A 201 3.96 -15.77 -16.64
N ASN A 202 3.15 -14.73 -16.59
CA ASN A 202 2.33 -14.24 -17.70
C ASN A 202 3.00 -13.07 -18.45
N ARG A 203 4.31 -12.90 -18.33
CA ARG A 203 5.05 -11.81 -18.94
C ARG A 203 4.80 -11.78 -20.45
N ILE A 204 4.24 -10.68 -20.94
CA ILE A 204 4.15 -10.40 -22.37
C ILE A 204 5.52 -9.82 -22.78
N PRO A 205 6.23 -10.48 -23.71
CA PRO A 205 7.48 -9.91 -24.21
C PRO A 205 7.18 -8.57 -24.88
N PRO A 206 8.09 -7.58 -24.81
CA PRO A 206 7.92 -6.31 -25.48
C PRO A 206 7.76 -6.57 -26.99
N THR A 207 6.57 -6.26 -27.51
CA THR A 207 6.37 -6.28 -28.96
C THR A 207 7.04 -5.04 -29.55
N MET A 208 7.93 -5.25 -30.52
CA MET A 208 8.45 -4.13 -31.32
C MET A 208 7.25 -3.32 -31.85
N PRO A 209 7.26 -1.99 -31.74
CA PRO A 209 6.21 -1.18 -32.31
C PRO A 209 6.14 -1.51 -33.80
N ARG A 210 4.96 -1.91 -34.27
CA ARG A 210 4.74 -2.06 -35.71
C ARG A 210 5.00 -0.68 -36.33
N GLY A 211 6.06 -0.60 -37.13
CA GLY A 211 6.36 0.63 -37.86
C GLY A 211 5.10 1.13 -38.60
N ARG A 212 4.74 2.38 -38.37
CA ARG A 212 3.74 3.09 -39.18
C ARG A 212 4.38 3.54 -40.46
#